data_bc4297835a4e416f9e8f45bbb4b53b52
#
_entry.id   bc4297835a4e416f9e8f45bbb4b53b52
#
_cell.length_a   1.000
_cell.length_b   1.000
_cell.length_c   1.000
_cell.angle_alpha   90.00
_cell.angle_beta   90.00
_cell.angle_gamma   90.00
#
_symmetry.space_group_name_H-M   'P 1'
#
loop_
_entity.id
_entity.type
_entity.pdbx_description
1 polymer ?
#
loop_
_entity_poly.entity_id
_entity_poly.type
_entity_poly.pdbx_seq_one_letter_code
_entity_poly.pdbx_strand_id
1 'polypeptide(L)'
;MGRILSIIAALFMAVTTVTVAKAGDLSEILADGVVKIAVPESFAPFGSVGATGEHEGYDVDVAKLIAEDLGVKLELVPVVSKQRIPFLETDRVDLVVSVMGANPKRAKSINFSSAYAPFYSGAFASSALDISSPADLSGLTVGVTGGTLEDLELTKTAPSDAKITRFGDNAATLSAFTSGQVQVLVSGNTAAASLTEADPNLDLERKYIIKESPCFIGVKKGNEDLLRWVNVFILHKKLGGELNAISEKWLGQALPPLPAL
;
A
#
# COMPACT_ATOMS: atom_id res chain seq x y z
N MET A 1 32.51 -71.70 29.56
CA MET A 1 31.28 -71.64 28.76
C MET A 1 30.50 -70.37 29.17
N GLY A 2 30.73 -69.26 28.50
CA GLY A 2 30.08 -67.96 28.77
C GLY A 2 29.49 -67.43 27.48
N ARG A 3 28.19 -67.26 27.43
CA ARG A 3 27.46 -66.72 26.31
C ARG A 3 27.52 -65.18 26.35
N ILE A 4 28.13 -64.58 25.33
CA ILE A 4 28.18 -63.17 25.12
C ILE A 4 26.87 -62.80 24.38
N LEU A 5 26.01 -62.05 25.06
CA LEU A 5 24.79 -61.50 24.49
C LEU A 5 25.12 -60.12 23.87
N SER A 6 25.17 -60.03 22.55
CA SER A 6 25.33 -58.76 21.82
C SER A 6 23.98 -58.06 21.70
N ILE A 7 23.80 -56.94 22.40
CA ILE A 7 22.65 -56.05 22.27
C ILE A 7 23.01 -55.04 21.17
N ILE A 8 22.38 -55.18 20.01
CA ILE A 8 22.43 -54.19 18.94
C ILE A 8 21.34 -53.14 19.24
N ALA A 9 21.75 -51.99 19.77
CA ALA A 9 20.86 -50.86 19.93
C ALA A 9 20.72 -50.14 18.56
N ALA A 10 19.58 -50.36 17.89
CA ALA A 10 19.24 -49.61 16.71
C ALA A 10 18.81 -48.19 17.11
N LEU A 11 19.68 -47.21 16.88
CA LEU A 11 19.42 -45.79 17.07
C LEU A 11 18.56 -45.29 15.89
N PHE A 12 17.25 -45.22 16.10
CA PHE A 12 16.32 -44.62 15.13
C PHE A 12 16.51 -43.12 15.20
N MET A 13 17.30 -42.55 14.28
CA MET A 13 17.47 -41.12 14.11
C MET A 13 16.21 -40.59 13.42
N ALA A 14 15.25 -40.11 14.21
CA ALA A 14 14.09 -39.37 13.68
C ALA A 14 14.59 -38.05 13.08
N VAL A 15 14.74 -38.01 11.77
CA VAL A 15 14.94 -36.76 11.02
C VAL A 15 13.63 -35.99 11.07
N THR A 16 13.51 -35.13 12.07
CA THR A 16 12.44 -34.10 12.06
C THR A 16 12.79 -33.11 10.94
N THR A 17 12.14 -33.26 9.80
CA THR A 17 12.12 -32.21 8.77
C THR A 17 11.41 -30.99 9.36
N VAL A 18 12.18 -30.01 9.81
CA VAL A 18 11.66 -28.70 10.11
C VAL A 18 11.22 -28.12 8.76
N THR A 19 9.94 -28.21 8.45
CA THR A 19 9.33 -27.42 7.39
C THR A 19 9.44 -25.97 7.85
N VAL A 20 10.41 -25.24 7.31
CA VAL A 20 10.45 -23.80 7.42
C VAL A 20 9.21 -23.32 6.67
N ALA A 21 8.20 -22.89 7.41
CA ALA A 21 7.03 -22.24 6.84
C ALA A 21 7.52 -21.03 6.04
N LYS A 22 7.46 -21.13 4.73
CA LYS A 22 7.83 -20.07 3.78
C LYS A 22 6.52 -19.36 3.43
N ALA A 23 6.05 -18.50 4.36
CA ALA A 23 4.79 -17.79 4.16
C ALA A 23 4.82 -16.94 2.88
N GLY A 24 3.69 -16.87 2.20
CA GLY A 24 3.47 -16.02 1.03
C GLY A 24 3.87 -16.62 -0.32
N ASP A 25 4.24 -17.89 -0.40
CA ASP A 25 4.39 -18.59 -1.68
C ASP A 25 3.00 -18.91 -2.27
N LEU A 26 2.82 -18.79 -3.59
CA LEU A 26 1.56 -19.08 -4.26
C LEU A 26 1.03 -20.48 -3.91
N SER A 27 1.92 -21.47 -3.80
CA SER A 27 1.55 -22.85 -3.45
C SER A 27 1.01 -22.98 -2.02
N GLU A 28 1.53 -22.23 -1.07
CA GLU A 28 1.06 -22.21 0.32
C GLU A 28 -0.31 -21.53 0.43
N ILE A 29 -0.50 -20.37 -0.23
CA ILE A 29 -1.80 -19.68 -0.29
C ILE A 29 -2.89 -20.63 -0.82
N LEU A 30 -2.60 -21.36 -1.91
CA LEU A 30 -3.53 -22.31 -2.50
C LEU A 30 -3.79 -23.51 -1.61
N ALA A 31 -2.78 -24.01 -0.88
CA ALA A 31 -2.92 -25.14 0.04
C ALA A 31 -3.70 -24.77 1.31
N ASP A 32 -3.43 -23.58 1.86
CA ASP A 32 -4.12 -23.04 3.05
C ASP A 32 -5.54 -22.58 2.75
N GLY A 33 -5.83 -22.28 1.49
CA GLY A 33 -7.14 -21.79 1.05
C GLY A 33 -7.46 -20.39 1.57
N VAL A 34 -6.45 -19.59 1.93
CA VAL A 34 -6.58 -18.21 2.44
C VAL A 34 -5.46 -17.34 1.89
N VAL A 35 -5.80 -16.13 1.47
CA VAL A 35 -4.85 -15.06 1.15
C VAL A 35 -5.02 -13.88 2.10
N LYS A 36 -3.93 -13.44 2.73
CA LYS A 36 -3.88 -12.28 3.63
C LYS A 36 -3.38 -11.06 2.87
N ILE A 37 -4.23 -10.06 2.73
CA ILE A 37 -3.92 -8.87 1.92
C ILE A 37 -3.97 -7.62 2.79
N ALA A 38 -2.84 -6.90 2.87
CA ALA A 38 -2.81 -5.59 3.50
C ALA A 38 -3.52 -4.56 2.62
N VAL A 39 -4.47 -3.81 3.22
CA VAL A 39 -5.20 -2.71 2.59
C VAL A 39 -5.06 -1.43 3.42
N PRO A 40 -5.33 -0.23 2.87
CA PRO A 40 -5.29 0.99 3.68
C PRO A 40 -6.33 0.96 4.79
N GLU A 41 -5.93 1.35 6.02
CA GLU A 41 -6.84 1.48 7.16
C GLU A 41 -7.76 2.70 7.06
N SER A 42 -7.21 3.85 6.60
CA SER A 42 -7.90 5.14 6.61
C SER A 42 -7.46 6.04 5.45
N PHE A 43 -7.64 5.60 4.21
CA PHE A 43 -7.28 6.36 3.02
C PHE A 43 -8.34 6.23 1.92
N ALA A 44 -9.51 6.85 2.14
CA ALA A 44 -10.55 6.93 1.11
C ALA A 44 -10.01 7.67 -0.15
N PRO A 45 -10.40 7.25 -1.36
CA PRO A 45 -11.31 6.16 -1.70
C PRO A 45 -10.63 4.79 -1.86
N PHE A 46 -9.33 4.64 -1.49
CA PHE A 46 -8.60 3.39 -1.68
C PHE A 46 -8.92 2.34 -0.61
N GLY A 47 -9.04 2.76 0.66
CA GLY A 47 -9.42 1.89 1.76
C GLY A 47 -9.82 2.69 2.99
N SER A 48 -10.97 2.38 3.55
CA SER A 48 -11.52 2.98 4.78
C SER A 48 -12.62 2.09 5.33
N VAL A 49 -13.08 2.40 6.53
CA VAL A 49 -14.28 1.75 7.10
C VAL A 49 -15.50 2.49 6.58
N GLY A 50 -16.38 1.76 5.89
CA GLY A 50 -17.63 2.28 5.36
C GLY A 50 -18.72 2.45 6.42
N ALA A 51 -19.88 2.93 6.00
CA ALA A 51 -21.03 3.17 6.89
C ALA A 51 -21.58 1.90 7.57
N THR A 52 -21.33 0.73 6.98
CA THR A 52 -21.71 -0.58 7.54
C THR A 52 -20.73 -1.12 8.58
N GLY A 53 -19.59 -0.46 8.78
CA GLY A 53 -18.50 -0.93 9.62
C GLY A 53 -17.54 -1.90 8.91
N GLU A 54 -17.75 -2.19 7.63
CA GLU A 54 -16.88 -3.03 6.82
C GLU A 54 -15.84 -2.18 6.08
N HIS A 55 -14.70 -2.80 5.76
CA HIS A 55 -13.70 -2.16 4.90
C HIS A 55 -14.18 -2.12 3.45
N GLU A 56 -14.05 -0.93 2.83
CA GLU A 56 -14.38 -0.67 1.44
C GLU A 56 -13.35 0.24 0.77
N GLY A 57 -13.31 0.25 -0.55
CA GLY A 57 -12.43 1.10 -1.34
C GLY A 57 -11.83 0.38 -2.55
N TYR A 58 -11.09 1.14 -3.34
CA TYR A 58 -10.43 0.67 -4.56
C TYR A 58 -9.54 -0.56 -4.28
N ASP A 59 -8.64 -0.45 -3.31
CA ASP A 59 -7.68 -1.51 -2.96
C ASP A 59 -8.37 -2.72 -2.34
N VAL A 60 -9.48 -2.50 -1.62
CA VAL A 60 -10.32 -3.57 -1.06
C VAL A 60 -11.01 -4.35 -2.18
N ASP A 61 -11.54 -3.67 -3.19
CA ASP A 61 -12.17 -4.35 -4.33
C ASP A 61 -11.12 -5.09 -5.18
N VAL A 62 -9.91 -4.54 -5.35
CA VAL A 62 -8.80 -5.27 -5.98
C VAL A 62 -8.41 -6.51 -5.18
N ALA A 63 -8.35 -6.43 -3.84
CA ALA A 63 -8.07 -7.57 -2.97
C ALA A 63 -9.14 -8.67 -3.08
N LYS A 64 -10.42 -8.30 -3.20
CA LYS A 64 -11.52 -9.25 -3.45
C LYS A 64 -11.36 -9.99 -4.78
N LEU A 65 -11.03 -9.27 -5.87
CA LEU A 65 -10.77 -9.91 -7.17
C LEU A 65 -9.56 -10.85 -7.13
N ILE A 66 -8.50 -10.52 -6.38
CA ILE A 66 -7.35 -11.40 -6.19
C ILE A 66 -7.77 -12.72 -5.53
N ALA A 67 -8.52 -12.65 -4.43
CA ALA A 67 -8.95 -13.83 -3.70
C ALA A 67 -9.94 -14.70 -4.53
N GLU A 68 -10.82 -14.05 -5.30
CA GLU A 68 -11.75 -14.72 -6.23
C GLU A 68 -10.99 -15.50 -7.31
N ASP A 69 -10.02 -14.87 -7.97
CA ASP A 69 -9.23 -15.51 -9.04
C ASP A 69 -8.29 -16.62 -8.50
N LEU A 70 -7.81 -16.50 -7.25
CA LEU A 70 -7.08 -17.56 -6.57
C LEU A 70 -7.98 -18.73 -6.11
N GLY A 71 -9.30 -18.50 -6.02
CA GLY A 71 -10.24 -19.48 -5.48
C GLY A 71 -10.09 -19.72 -3.98
N VAL A 72 -9.64 -18.73 -3.21
CA VAL A 72 -9.36 -18.83 -1.77
C VAL A 72 -10.14 -17.78 -0.97
N LYS A 73 -10.17 -17.93 0.36
CA LYS A 73 -10.76 -16.92 1.25
C LYS A 73 -9.87 -15.69 1.34
N LEU A 74 -10.48 -14.51 1.40
CA LEU A 74 -9.80 -13.25 1.66
C LEU A 74 -9.76 -12.96 3.15
N GLU A 75 -8.57 -12.67 3.66
CA GLU A 75 -8.34 -12.04 4.96
C GLU A 75 -7.78 -10.64 4.73
N LEU A 76 -8.59 -9.59 4.99
CA LEU A 76 -8.15 -8.21 4.91
C LEU A 76 -7.38 -7.84 6.19
N VAL A 77 -6.21 -7.22 6.00
CA VAL A 77 -5.38 -6.72 7.10
C VAL A 77 -5.22 -5.20 6.93
N PRO A 78 -6.02 -4.39 7.64
CA PRO A 78 -5.87 -2.94 7.58
C PRO A 78 -4.51 -2.49 8.11
N VAL A 79 -3.85 -1.59 7.37
CA VAL A 79 -2.50 -1.12 7.71
C VAL A 79 -2.35 0.38 7.50
N VAL A 80 -1.55 1.01 8.35
CA VAL A 80 -1.01 2.35 8.10
C VAL A 80 0.26 2.26 7.25
N SER A 81 0.65 3.37 6.64
CA SER A 81 1.74 3.41 5.65
C SER A 81 3.07 2.80 6.12
N LYS A 82 3.44 2.99 7.38
CA LYS A 82 4.68 2.44 7.96
C LYS A 82 4.68 0.92 8.15
N GLN A 83 3.51 0.30 8.20
CA GLN A 83 3.36 -1.14 8.45
C GLN A 83 3.45 -1.99 7.19
N ARG A 84 3.22 -1.42 6.01
CA ARG A 84 3.12 -2.16 4.72
C ARG A 84 4.31 -3.10 4.48
N ILE A 85 5.52 -2.54 4.43
CA ILE A 85 6.74 -3.33 4.16
C ILE A 85 7.08 -4.27 5.32
N PRO A 86 7.10 -3.84 6.60
CA PRO A 86 7.35 -4.75 7.72
C PRO A 86 6.37 -5.93 7.80
N PHE A 87 5.08 -5.73 7.50
CA PHE A 87 4.10 -6.82 7.54
C PHE A 87 4.35 -7.85 6.45
N LEU A 88 4.79 -7.40 5.27
CA LEU A 88 5.18 -8.29 4.17
C LEU A 88 6.49 -9.05 4.48
N GLU A 89 7.51 -8.36 5.00
CA GLU A 89 8.80 -8.97 5.35
C GLU A 89 8.69 -10.01 6.47
N THR A 90 7.74 -9.84 7.40
CA THR A 90 7.51 -10.70 8.57
C THR A 90 6.36 -11.70 8.38
N ASP A 91 5.89 -11.91 7.17
CA ASP A 91 4.85 -12.89 6.81
C ASP A 91 3.51 -12.70 7.55
N ARG A 92 3.21 -11.46 7.94
CA ARG A 92 1.90 -11.10 8.48
C ARG A 92 0.85 -10.95 7.40
N VAL A 93 1.27 -10.67 6.17
CA VAL A 93 0.46 -10.60 4.96
C VAL A 93 1.22 -11.22 3.79
N ASP A 94 0.48 -11.74 2.82
CA ASP A 94 1.01 -12.32 1.59
C ASP A 94 1.22 -11.26 0.51
N LEU A 95 0.31 -10.28 0.46
CA LEU A 95 0.33 -9.18 -0.49
C LEU A 95 0.07 -7.84 0.21
N VAL A 96 0.61 -6.78 -0.37
CA VAL A 96 0.26 -5.40 0.00
C VAL A 96 -0.42 -4.71 -1.17
N VAL A 97 -1.73 -4.52 -1.05
CA VAL A 97 -2.58 -3.76 -1.97
C VAL A 97 -3.03 -2.51 -1.22
N SER A 98 -2.17 -1.51 -1.14
CA SER A 98 -2.35 -0.38 -0.20
C SER A 98 -1.64 0.88 -0.69
N VAL A 99 -2.08 1.44 -1.81
CA VAL A 99 -1.59 2.71 -2.40
C VAL A 99 -0.06 2.82 -2.33
N MET A 100 0.64 1.78 -2.77
CA MET A 100 2.09 1.72 -2.58
C MET A 100 2.85 2.10 -3.84
N GLY A 101 3.51 3.26 -3.80
CA GLY A 101 4.42 3.70 -4.85
C GLY A 101 5.76 2.94 -4.80
N ALA A 102 6.28 2.60 -5.98
CA ALA A 102 7.58 1.96 -6.13
C ALA A 102 8.72 2.99 -6.09
N ASN A 103 9.82 2.62 -5.48
CA ASN A 103 11.10 3.34 -5.57
C ASN A 103 12.29 2.39 -5.35
N PRO A 104 13.52 2.77 -5.79
CA PRO A 104 14.69 1.92 -5.66
C PRO A 104 15.06 1.53 -4.21
N LYS A 105 14.72 2.38 -3.21
CA LYS A 105 14.98 2.05 -1.81
C LYS A 105 14.08 0.91 -1.33
N ARG A 106 12.77 0.99 -1.60
CA ARG A 106 11.80 -0.06 -1.25
C ARG A 106 12.04 -1.34 -2.03
N ALA A 107 12.46 -1.23 -3.31
CA ALA A 107 12.77 -2.37 -4.15
C ALA A 107 13.97 -3.21 -3.67
N LYS A 108 14.75 -2.73 -2.69
CA LYS A 108 15.77 -3.56 -2.01
C LYS A 108 15.13 -4.56 -1.05
N SER A 109 13.98 -4.24 -0.45
CA SER A 109 13.28 -5.04 0.55
C SER A 109 12.19 -5.93 -0.03
N ILE A 110 11.43 -5.43 -1.00
CA ILE A 110 10.27 -6.12 -1.57
C ILE A 110 10.29 -6.07 -3.10
N ASN A 111 9.47 -6.92 -3.72
CA ASN A 111 9.15 -6.88 -5.15
C ASN A 111 7.88 -6.05 -5.37
N PHE A 112 7.77 -5.46 -6.56
CA PHE A 112 6.61 -4.71 -7.01
C PHE A 112 6.00 -5.37 -8.24
N SER A 113 4.68 -5.41 -8.33
CA SER A 113 3.93 -5.81 -9.51
C SER A 113 3.95 -4.74 -10.59
N SER A 114 3.32 -5.00 -11.73
CA SER A 114 2.85 -3.96 -12.65
C SER A 114 1.91 -2.99 -11.91
N ALA A 115 1.84 -1.73 -12.38
CA ALA A 115 0.93 -0.74 -11.80
C ALA A 115 -0.53 -1.14 -12.02
N TYR A 116 -1.39 -0.95 -10.99
CA TYR A 116 -2.82 -1.31 -11.04
C TYR A 116 -3.77 -0.12 -10.91
N ALA A 117 -3.30 1.02 -10.36
CA ALA A 117 -4.11 2.23 -10.18
C ALA A 117 -3.29 3.50 -10.47
N PRO A 118 -3.94 4.57 -10.97
CA PRO A 118 -3.31 5.87 -11.10
C PRO A 118 -3.20 6.55 -9.73
N PHE A 119 -2.11 7.25 -9.51
CA PHE A 119 -1.91 8.06 -8.31
C PHE A 119 -0.79 9.08 -8.52
N TYR A 120 -0.92 10.24 -7.94
CA TYR A 120 0.18 11.17 -7.73
C TYR A 120 0.07 11.83 -6.36
N SER A 121 1.19 12.22 -5.80
CA SER A 121 1.25 13.03 -4.60
C SER A 121 1.56 14.48 -4.94
N GLY A 122 0.98 15.41 -4.16
CA GLY A 122 1.13 16.84 -4.35
C GLY A 122 1.16 17.60 -3.03
N ALA A 123 1.52 18.87 -3.12
CA ALA A 123 1.28 19.85 -2.08
C ALA A 123 -0.03 20.58 -2.38
N PHE A 124 -0.87 20.69 -1.36
CA PHE A 124 -2.19 21.32 -1.43
C PHE A 124 -2.30 22.36 -0.32
N ALA A 125 -2.87 23.51 -0.62
CA ALA A 125 -3.01 24.61 0.34
C ALA A 125 -4.11 25.59 -0.13
N SER A 126 -4.46 26.57 0.73
CA SER A 126 -5.32 27.68 0.38
C SER A 126 -4.80 28.44 -0.85
N SER A 127 -5.72 28.93 -1.69
CA SER A 127 -5.41 29.77 -2.85
C SER A 127 -4.61 31.02 -2.48
N ALA A 128 -4.76 31.52 -1.26
CA ALA A 128 -4.06 32.71 -0.74
C ALA A 128 -2.54 32.50 -0.53
N LEU A 129 -2.05 31.25 -0.48
CA LEU A 129 -0.63 30.95 -0.34
C LEU A 129 0.02 30.82 -1.72
N ASP A 130 1.01 31.64 -2.00
CA ASP A 130 1.79 31.57 -3.25
C ASP A 130 2.88 30.50 -3.12
N ILE A 131 2.56 29.28 -3.52
CA ILE A 131 3.43 28.10 -3.48
C ILE A 131 3.46 27.48 -4.87
N SER A 132 4.63 27.36 -5.47
CA SER A 132 4.82 26.77 -6.79
C SER A 132 5.90 25.66 -6.80
N SER A 133 6.70 25.60 -5.73
CA SER A 133 7.84 24.70 -5.62
C SER A 133 8.09 24.30 -4.16
N PRO A 134 8.91 23.27 -3.90
CA PRO A 134 9.33 22.93 -2.54
C PRO A 134 10.00 24.08 -1.77
N ALA A 135 10.69 25.00 -2.46
CA ALA A 135 11.39 26.11 -1.82
C ALA A 135 10.41 27.07 -1.10
N ASP A 136 9.18 27.19 -1.61
CA ASP A 136 8.15 28.09 -1.08
C ASP A 136 7.51 27.56 0.21
N LEU A 137 7.89 26.35 0.67
CA LEU A 137 7.50 25.80 1.97
C LEU A 137 8.28 26.39 3.16
N SER A 138 9.24 27.29 2.90
CA SER A 138 10.06 27.97 3.92
C SER A 138 9.18 28.63 4.98
N GLY A 139 9.43 28.31 6.26
CA GLY A 139 8.70 28.84 7.41
C GLY A 139 7.27 28.31 7.60
N LEU A 140 6.68 27.63 6.60
CA LEU A 140 5.31 27.10 6.65
C LEU A 140 5.21 25.82 7.50
N THR A 141 4.00 25.58 8.04
CA THR A 141 3.63 24.32 8.68
C THR A 141 3.08 23.34 7.64
N VAL A 142 3.73 22.19 7.50
CA VAL A 142 3.42 21.17 6.48
C VAL A 142 3.03 19.88 7.15
N GLY A 143 1.86 19.34 6.82
CA GLY A 143 1.37 18.04 7.28
C GLY A 143 1.59 16.96 6.23
N VAL A 144 2.10 15.80 6.66
CA VAL A 144 2.29 14.63 5.80
C VAL A 144 2.09 13.34 6.61
N THR A 145 1.59 12.29 5.97
CA THR A 145 1.53 10.96 6.59
C THR A 145 2.90 10.31 6.58
N GLY A 146 3.40 9.94 7.76
CA GLY A 146 4.73 9.38 7.90
C GLY A 146 4.91 8.03 7.20
N GLY A 147 6.03 7.85 6.49
CA GLY A 147 6.39 6.61 5.78
C GLY A 147 5.78 6.45 4.40
N THR A 148 5.04 7.44 3.92
CA THR A 148 4.54 7.50 2.54
C THR A 148 5.66 7.86 1.54
N LEU A 149 5.39 7.78 0.24
CA LEU A 149 6.37 8.18 -0.76
C LEU A 149 6.56 9.70 -0.76
N GLU A 150 5.46 10.44 -0.60
CA GLU A 150 5.47 11.90 -0.50
C GLU A 150 6.25 12.39 0.73
N ASP A 151 6.20 11.70 1.88
CA ASP A 151 7.05 12.01 3.03
C ASP A 151 8.54 11.84 2.71
N LEU A 152 8.87 10.75 1.98
CA LEU A 152 10.25 10.51 1.56
C LEU A 152 10.77 11.56 0.57
N GLU A 153 9.94 12.00 -0.37
CA GLU A 153 10.31 13.03 -1.35
C GLU A 153 10.34 14.42 -0.69
N LEU A 154 9.35 14.77 0.12
CA LEU A 154 9.31 16.02 0.89
C LEU A 154 10.56 16.16 1.76
N THR A 155 10.99 15.10 2.43
CA THR A 155 12.21 15.10 3.29
C THR A 155 13.46 15.46 2.51
N LYS A 156 13.53 15.16 1.20
CA LYS A 156 14.69 15.48 0.36
C LYS A 156 14.68 16.89 -0.18
N THR A 157 13.51 17.48 -0.38
CA THR A 157 13.32 18.69 -1.18
C THR A 157 12.88 19.91 -0.37
N ALA A 158 12.29 19.71 0.81
CA ALA A 158 11.83 20.80 1.65
C ALA A 158 12.98 21.63 2.22
N PRO A 159 12.80 22.95 2.35
CA PRO A 159 13.74 23.83 3.06
C PRO A 159 13.94 23.39 4.52
N SER A 160 15.10 23.69 5.08
CA SER A 160 15.43 23.27 6.46
C SER A 160 14.59 23.95 7.54
N ASP A 161 13.96 25.07 7.23
CA ASP A 161 13.07 25.84 8.10
C ASP A 161 11.57 25.53 7.90
N ALA A 162 11.22 24.67 6.94
CA ALA A 162 9.88 24.13 6.80
C ALA A 162 9.52 23.28 8.03
N LYS A 163 8.36 23.56 8.66
CA LYS A 163 7.92 22.90 9.88
C LYS A 163 7.10 21.65 9.53
N ILE A 164 7.77 20.55 9.22
CA ILE A 164 7.13 19.31 8.77
C ILE A 164 6.63 18.50 9.98
N THR A 165 5.30 18.31 10.06
CA THR A 165 4.65 17.41 11.03
C THR A 165 4.24 16.11 10.33
N ARG A 166 4.71 14.97 10.88
CA ARG A 166 4.42 13.62 10.37
C ARG A 166 3.36 12.96 11.21
N PHE A 167 2.19 12.75 10.64
CA PHE A 167 1.08 12.08 11.30
C PHE A 167 1.18 10.56 11.17
N GLY A 168 0.48 9.84 12.05
CA GLY A 168 0.48 8.37 12.11
C GLY A 168 -0.21 7.72 10.90
N ASP A 169 -1.29 8.33 10.45
CA ASP A 169 -2.16 7.85 9.37
C ASP A 169 -2.70 9.01 8.52
N ASN A 170 -3.46 8.67 7.47
CA ASN A 170 -3.98 9.67 6.55
C ASN A 170 -5.13 10.48 7.16
N ALA A 171 -6.01 9.87 7.97
CA ALA A 171 -7.12 10.59 8.59
C ALA A 171 -6.62 11.69 9.51
N ALA A 172 -5.60 11.41 10.35
CA ALA A 172 -4.97 12.41 11.20
C ALA A 172 -4.30 13.54 10.38
N THR A 173 -3.68 13.20 9.25
CA THR A 173 -3.07 14.19 8.35
C THR A 173 -4.12 15.15 7.76
N LEU A 174 -5.24 14.61 7.27
CA LEU A 174 -6.33 15.39 6.71
C LEU A 174 -7.01 16.27 7.78
N SER A 175 -7.25 15.70 8.97
CA SER A 175 -7.81 16.45 10.11
C SER A 175 -6.92 17.61 10.55
N ALA A 176 -5.60 17.44 10.54
CA ALA A 176 -4.67 18.50 10.87
C ALA A 176 -4.72 19.68 9.88
N PHE A 177 -4.97 19.39 8.59
CA PHE A 177 -5.17 20.43 7.60
C PHE A 177 -6.52 21.14 7.78
N THR A 178 -7.62 20.39 7.87
CA THR A 178 -8.96 20.96 8.01
C THR A 178 -9.17 21.75 9.31
N SER A 179 -8.44 21.40 10.37
CA SER A 179 -8.45 22.14 11.63
C SER A 179 -7.51 23.36 11.67
N GLY A 180 -6.74 23.60 10.58
CA GLY A 180 -5.76 24.69 10.52
C GLY A 180 -4.48 24.45 11.33
N GLN A 181 -4.24 23.24 11.81
CA GLN A 181 -3.01 22.89 12.52
C GLN A 181 -1.78 22.95 11.58
N VAL A 182 -1.98 22.65 10.29
CA VAL A 182 -0.99 22.80 9.24
C VAL A 182 -1.54 23.65 8.10
N GLN A 183 -0.66 24.44 7.46
CA GLN A 183 -1.00 25.34 6.34
C GLN A 183 -0.97 24.62 4.98
N VAL A 184 -0.12 23.61 4.88
CA VAL A 184 0.09 22.85 3.65
C VAL A 184 -0.16 21.37 3.93
N LEU A 185 -1.03 20.76 3.12
CA LEU A 185 -1.26 19.32 3.08
C LEU A 185 -0.37 18.70 2.02
N VAL A 186 0.49 17.77 2.40
CA VAL A 186 1.23 16.91 1.47
C VAL A 186 0.63 15.53 1.49
N SER A 187 -0.10 15.18 0.42
CA SER A 187 -0.87 13.92 0.33
C SER A 187 -1.11 13.50 -1.12
N GLY A 188 -1.88 12.44 -1.32
CA GLY A 188 -2.35 12.01 -2.62
C GLY A 188 -3.44 12.92 -3.18
N ASN A 189 -3.53 12.96 -4.50
CA ASN A 189 -4.57 13.71 -5.23
C ASN A 189 -5.99 13.34 -4.82
N THR A 190 -6.25 12.06 -4.56
CA THR A 190 -7.57 11.55 -4.17
C THR A 190 -7.96 11.99 -2.76
N ALA A 191 -7.01 12.07 -1.83
CA ALA A 191 -7.26 12.56 -0.49
C ALA A 191 -7.66 14.05 -0.49
N ALA A 192 -7.00 14.87 -1.32
CA ALA A 192 -7.40 16.27 -1.49
C ALA A 192 -8.79 16.39 -2.15
N ALA A 193 -9.08 15.56 -3.15
CA ALA A 193 -10.40 15.51 -3.77
C ALA A 193 -11.51 15.17 -2.77
N SER A 194 -11.28 14.16 -1.91
CA SER A 194 -12.24 13.77 -0.86
C SER A 194 -12.55 14.92 0.12
N LEU A 195 -11.56 15.76 0.45
CA LEU A 195 -11.80 16.93 1.29
C LEU A 195 -12.69 17.96 0.60
N THR A 196 -12.47 18.20 -0.69
CA THR A 196 -13.28 19.16 -1.47
C THR A 196 -14.71 18.64 -1.70
N GLU A 197 -14.88 17.33 -1.82
CA GLU A 197 -16.21 16.71 -1.90
C GLU A 197 -16.97 16.81 -0.57
N ALA A 198 -16.27 16.62 0.57
CA ALA A 198 -16.86 16.74 1.90
C ALA A 198 -17.22 18.18 2.27
N ASP A 199 -16.41 19.15 1.85
CA ASP A 199 -16.65 20.58 2.03
C ASP A 199 -16.32 21.34 0.73
N PRO A 200 -17.33 21.59 -0.13
CA PRO A 200 -17.13 22.35 -1.37
C PRO A 200 -16.68 23.81 -1.17
N ASN A 201 -16.76 24.34 0.04
CA ASN A 201 -16.28 25.70 0.35
C ASN A 201 -14.84 25.70 0.89
N LEU A 202 -14.23 24.54 1.06
CA LEU A 202 -12.85 24.43 1.49
C LEU A 202 -11.92 25.04 0.44
N ASP A 203 -11.20 26.08 0.82
CA ASP A 203 -10.19 26.69 -0.05
C ASP A 203 -8.96 25.79 -0.09
N LEU A 204 -8.98 24.85 -1.03
CA LEU A 204 -7.93 23.84 -1.23
C LEU A 204 -7.63 23.70 -2.72
N GLU A 205 -6.43 24.05 -3.10
CA GLU A 205 -5.93 23.83 -4.46
C GLU A 205 -4.60 23.09 -4.48
N ARG A 206 -4.32 22.42 -5.57
CA ARG A 206 -3.02 21.81 -5.80
C ARG A 206 -2.00 22.90 -6.16
N LYS A 207 -0.96 23.01 -5.35
CA LYS A 207 0.14 23.95 -5.55
C LYS A 207 1.15 23.41 -6.57
N TYR A 208 1.66 22.19 -6.33
CA TYR A 208 2.53 21.49 -7.29
C TYR A 208 2.45 19.97 -7.09
N ILE A 209 2.86 19.22 -8.11
CA ILE A 209 3.01 17.76 -8.03
C ILE A 209 4.38 17.44 -7.44
N ILE A 210 4.40 16.66 -6.36
CA ILE A 210 5.63 16.17 -5.73
C ILE A 210 6.15 14.97 -6.51
N LYS A 211 5.27 14.02 -6.84
CA LYS A 211 5.64 12.78 -7.52
C LYS A 211 4.46 12.14 -8.24
N GLU A 212 4.66 11.81 -9.51
CA GLU A 212 3.84 10.82 -10.19
C GLU A 212 4.21 9.45 -9.62
N SER A 213 3.24 8.73 -9.09
CA SER A 213 3.48 7.50 -8.36
C SER A 213 2.30 6.54 -8.47
N PRO A 214 2.11 5.88 -9.61
CA PRO A 214 1.11 4.83 -9.73
C PRO A 214 1.21 3.81 -8.60
N CYS A 215 0.10 3.14 -8.31
CA CYS A 215 0.04 2.13 -7.26
C CYS A 215 0.47 0.77 -7.78
N PHE A 216 1.27 0.08 -6.98
CA PHE A 216 1.82 -1.25 -7.25
C PHE A 216 1.48 -2.20 -6.10
N ILE A 217 1.28 -3.48 -6.40
CA ILE A 217 1.12 -4.52 -5.38
C ILE A 217 2.51 -4.92 -4.88
N GLY A 218 2.69 -4.92 -3.56
CA GLY A 218 3.92 -5.41 -2.93
C GLY A 218 3.89 -6.91 -2.73
N VAL A 219 4.98 -7.57 -3.07
CA VAL A 219 5.21 -9.01 -2.90
C VAL A 219 6.53 -9.22 -2.19
N LYS A 220 6.60 -10.15 -1.23
CA LYS A 220 7.82 -10.48 -0.51
C LYS A 220 8.90 -10.97 -1.48
N LYS A 221 10.15 -10.61 -1.24
CA LYS A 221 11.28 -11.14 -2.01
C LYS A 221 11.40 -12.65 -1.84
N GLY A 222 11.70 -13.33 -2.94
CA GLY A 222 11.76 -14.80 -2.99
C GLY A 222 10.43 -15.46 -3.40
N ASN A 223 9.33 -14.71 -3.50
CA ASN A 223 8.02 -15.21 -3.93
C ASN A 223 7.76 -14.85 -5.40
N GLU A 224 8.67 -15.26 -6.28
CA GLU A 224 8.63 -14.87 -7.69
C GLU A 224 7.43 -15.47 -8.45
N ASP A 225 6.95 -16.65 -8.05
CA ASP A 225 5.78 -17.28 -8.65
C ASP A 225 4.51 -16.50 -8.31
N LEU A 226 4.36 -16.05 -7.07
CA LEU A 226 3.26 -15.17 -6.67
C LEU A 226 3.32 -13.83 -7.40
N LEU A 227 4.51 -13.22 -7.53
CA LEU A 227 4.69 -11.99 -8.30
C LEU A 227 4.28 -12.17 -9.77
N ARG A 228 4.68 -13.27 -10.39
CA ARG A 228 4.31 -13.59 -11.78
C ARG A 228 2.82 -13.76 -11.92
N TRP A 229 2.19 -14.49 -11.00
CA TRP A 229 0.74 -14.65 -10.97
C TRP A 229 0.02 -13.30 -10.84
N VAL A 230 0.44 -12.44 -9.90
CA VAL A 230 -0.11 -11.09 -9.70
C VAL A 230 0.00 -10.24 -10.97
N ASN A 231 1.12 -10.33 -11.69
CA ASN A 231 1.28 -9.59 -12.94
C ASN A 231 0.34 -10.09 -14.05
N VAL A 232 0.12 -11.40 -14.15
CA VAL A 232 -0.88 -11.99 -15.07
C VAL A 232 -2.29 -11.57 -14.68
N PHE A 233 -2.62 -11.60 -13.38
CA PHE A 233 -3.88 -11.10 -12.85
C PHE A 233 -4.13 -9.64 -13.25
N ILE A 234 -3.19 -8.73 -12.99
CA ILE A 234 -3.33 -7.31 -13.34
C ILE A 234 -3.53 -7.14 -14.85
N LEU A 235 -2.76 -7.84 -15.68
CA LEU A 235 -2.93 -7.79 -17.13
C LEU A 235 -4.33 -8.25 -17.54
N HIS A 236 -4.79 -9.37 -17.00
CA HIS A 236 -6.11 -9.94 -17.32
C HIS A 236 -7.23 -9.00 -16.90
N LYS A 237 -7.19 -8.46 -15.68
CA LYS A 237 -8.20 -7.53 -15.16
C LYS A 237 -8.19 -6.15 -15.85
N LYS A 238 -7.06 -5.74 -16.41
CA LYS A 238 -7.02 -4.56 -17.31
C LYS A 238 -7.72 -4.84 -18.63
N LEU A 239 -7.44 -5.97 -19.26
CA LEU A 239 -8.02 -6.34 -20.55
C LEU A 239 -9.51 -6.70 -20.43
N GLY A 240 -9.91 -7.32 -19.33
CA GLY A 240 -11.31 -7.68 -19.03
C GLY A 240 -12.18 -6.47 -18.66
N GLY A 241 -11.57 -5.37 -18.23
CA GLY A 241 -12.28 -4.15 -17.85
C GLY A 241 -12.62 -4.04 -16.36
N GLU A 242 -12.37 -5.07 -15.54
CA GLU A 242 -12.69 -5.05 -14.10
C GLU A 242 -11.93 -3.96 -13.36
N LEU A 243 -10.63 -3.75 -13.66
CA LEU A 243 -9.87 -2.64 -13.09
C LEU A 243 -10.38 -1.27 -13.57
N ASN A 244 -10.91 -1.18 -14.80
CA ASN A 244 -11.56 0.02 -15.27
C ASN A 244 -12.84 0.31 -14.48
N ALA A 245 -13.69 -0.71 -14.27
CA ALA A 245 -14.91 -0.57 -13.48
C ALA A 245 -14.64 -0.14 -12.03
N ILE A 246 -13.59 -0.68 -11.41
CA ILE A 246 -13.15 -0.25 -10.07
C ILE A 246 -12.67 1.22 -10.10
N SER A 247 -11.93 1.63 -11.15
CA SER A 247 -11.49 3.02 -11.30
C SER A 247 -12.67 3.97 -11.45
N GLU A 248 -13.63 3.65 -12.29
CA GLU A 248 -14.85 4.45 -12.46
C GLU A 248 -15.65 4.55 -11.16
N LYS A 249 -15.81 3.42 -10.45
CA LYS A 249 -16.55 3.36 -9.18
C LYS A 249 -15.93 4.24 -8.10
N TRP A 250 -14.62 4.18 -7.91
CA TRP A 250 -13.95 4.77 -6.75
C TRP A 250 -13.24 6.10 -7.06
N LEU A 251 -12.79 6.30 -8.31
CA LEU A 251 -12.04 7.49 -8.71
C LEU A 251 -12.83 8.38 -9.66
N GLY A 252 -14.06 7.98 -10.06
CA GLY A 252 -14.91 8.73 -10.97
C GLY A 252 -14.36 8.88 -12.39
N GLN A 253 -13.39 8.09 -12.78
CA GLN A 253 -12.74 8.16 -14.09
C GLN A 253 -12.29 6.80 -14.59
N ALA A 254 -12.24 6.67 -15.93
CA ALA A 254 -11.68 5.48 -16.56
C ALA A 254 -10.21 5.29 -16.18
N LEU A 255 -9.78 4.03 -16.12
CA LEU A 255 -8.39 3.69 -15.83
C LEU A 255 -7.47 4.18 -16.97
N PRO A 256 -6.58 5.15 -16.73
CA PRO A 256 -5.67 5.63 -17.76
C PRO A 256 -4.59 4.58 -18.06
N PRO A 257 -3.85 4.72 -19.18
CA PRO A 257 -2.65 3.95 -19.41
C PRO A 257 -1.68 4.12 -18.23
N LEU A 258 -1.26 3.00 -17.65
CA LEU A 258 -0.32 2.97 -16.52
C LEU A 258 1.07 2.58 -17.02
N PRO A 259 2.16 3.13 -16.44
CA PRO A 259 3.51 2.77 -16.83
C PRO A 259 3.81 1.31 -16.51
N ALA A 260 4.68 0.69 -17.30
CA ALA A 260 5.34 -0.56 -16.96
C ALA A 260 6.48 -0.32 -15.95
N LEU A 261 6.84 -1.36 -15.18
CA LEU A 261 8.08 -1.39 -14.40
C LEU A 261 9.27 -1.72 -15.31
#